data_2519fd94a56f45665fe74bc45098358e
#
_entry.id   2519fd94a56f45665fe74bc45098358e
#
_cell.length_a   1.000
_cell.length_b   1.000
_cell.length_c   1.000
_cell.angle_alpha   90.00
_cell.angle_beta   90.00
_cell.angle_gamma   90.00
#
_symmetry.space_group_name_H-M   'P 1'
#
loop_
_entity.id
_entity.type
_entity.pdbx_description
1 polymer ?
#
loop_
_entity_poly.entity_id
_entity_poly.type
_entity_poly.pdbx_seq_one_letter_code
_entity_poly.pdbx_strand_id
1 'polypeptide(L)'
;MLIQTIHDEAHGFDFSKTPRIITTALPHLIWSAIITNDNVFISTNYKNPRNQSQGDAETSILLLQKTLPSMPHLLQLRIEGKTKTICRIFASNPTDTPLSKTDKEFLNGTARIIELIHEHEELKKEKLLLQEAEIRALQAQINPHFLYNTLNTINFYVRSDPDIARNLLKYLSDYFRHTLNNPSKMILLSEEIYDITCYVELERARFSDRLQIEYRIPLEKMKKIQIPPLLLQPLVENAIIHGILKKPEGGKIIVGLHEHPHLYKIFVADTGVGIPQDKLGKLLTSHKRRDNIGLINVHQRLLSIFGEKSRLHIISRTGKGTVVYIIIPKEGEHDNTDNTAN
;
A
#
# COMPACT_ATOMS: atom_id res chain seq x y z
N MET A 1 22.16 26.22 -16.14
CA MET A 1 23.57 25.91 -15.78
C MET A 1 23.72 25.63 -14.27
N LEU A 2 23.30 26.50 -13.35
CA LEU A 2 23.41 26.28 -11.90
C LEU A 2 22.70 25.00 -11.41
N ILE A 3 21.48 24.75 -11.86
CA ILE A 3 20.68 23.59 -11.49
C ILE A 3 21.28 22.26 -11.99
N GLN A 4 21.80 22.25 -13.23
CA GLN A 4 22.44 21.07 -13.83
C GLN A 4 23.76 20.68 -13.14
N THR A 5 24.47 21.65 -12.51
CA THR A 5 25.75 21.39 -11.87
C THR A 5 25.59 20.85 -10.43
N ILE A 6 24.44 21.11 -9.81
CA ILE A 6 24.15 20.72 -8.41
C ILE A 6 23.39 19.38 -8.33
N HIS A 7 22.66 19.01 -9.38
CA HIS A 7 21.87 17.79 -9.45
C HIS A 7 22.59 16.71 -10.25
N ASP A 8 22.93 15.62 -9.61
CA ASP A 8 23.40 14.40 -10.27
C ASP A 8 22.18 13.44 -10.31
N GLU A 9 21.72 13.09 -11.54
CA GLU A 9 20.53 12.23 -11.72
C GLU A 9 20.65 10.85 -11.04
N ALA A 10 21.89 10.40 -10.79
CA ALA A 10 22.15 9.11 -10.16
C ALA A 10 22.21 9.17 -8.62
N HIS A 11 22.57 10.31 -8.02
CA HIS A 11 22.90 10.41 -6.58
C HIS A 11 22.10 11.49 -5.84
N GLY A 12 21.19 12.21 -6.49
CA GLY A 12 20.41 13.27 -5.88
C GLY A 12 21.16 14.60 -5.75
N PHE A 13 20.76 15.44 -4.78
CA PHE A 13 21.32 16.76 -4.59
C PHE A 13 22.73 16.71 -3.95
N ASP A 14 23.75 17.18 -4.70
CA ASP A 14 25.15 17.20 -4.26
C ASP A 14 25.49 18.51 -3.54
N PHE A 15 25.35 18.50 -2.23
CA PHE A 15 25.71 19.65 -1.37
C PHE A 15 27.19 20.04 -1.46
N SER A 16 28.10 19.14 -1.87
CA SER A 16 29.55 19.42 -1.92
C SER A 16 29.90 20.47 -2.95
N LYS A 17 29.13 20.60 -4.02
CA LYS A 17 29.36 21.55 -5.11
C LYS A 17 28.81 22.95 -4.82
N THR A 18 27.84 23.09 -3.96
CA THR A 18 27.10 24.32 -3.73
C THR A 18 28.00 25.47 -3.19
N PRO A 19 28.90 25.26 -2.19
CA PRO A 19 29.77 26.34 -1.73
C PRO A 19 30.68 26.90 -2.84
N ARG A 20 31.18 26.03 -3.72
CA ARG A 20 32.00 26.42 -4.85
C ARG A 20 31.21 27.28 -5.87
N ILE A 21 29.96 26.96 -6.09
CA ILE A 21 29.07 27.72 -6.97
C ILE A 21 28.82 29.10 -6.38
N ILE A 22 28.56 29.19 -5.08
CA ILE A 22 28.34 30.46 -4.38
C ILE A 22 29.60 31.35 -4.48
N THR A 23 30.79 30.84 -4.17
CA THR A 23 32.03 31.61 -4.25
C THR A 23 32.42 31.96 -5.67
N THR A 24 32.07 31.17 -6.66
CA THR A 24 32.30 31.51 -8.07
C THR A 24 31.36 32.59 -8.56
N ALA A 25 30.10 32.58 -8.15
CA ALA A 25 29.10 33.58 -8.50
C ALA A 25 29.30 34.89 -7.78
N LEU A 26 29.84 34.85 -6.57
CA LEU A 26 30.13 36.02 -5.69
C LEU A 26 31.64 36.05 -5.36
N PRO A 27 32.50 36.44 -6.31
CA PRO A 27 33.96 36.34 -6.15
C PRO A 27 34.55 37.25 -5.08
N HIS A 28 33.79 38.21 -4.58
CA HIS A 28 34.18 39.10 -3.46
C HIS A 28 33.99 38.44 -2.08
N LEU A 29 33.24 37.31 -2.00
CA LEU A 29 33.14 36.57 -0.76
C LEU A 29 34.47 35.90 -0.41
N ILE A 30 34.88 35.93 0.87
CA ILE A 30 36.05 35.17 1.32
C ILE A 30 35.79 33.69 1.26
N TRP A 31 34.63 33.26 1.74
CA TRP A 31 34.26 31.86 1.81
C TRP A 31 32.73 31.70 1.88
N SER A 32 32.30 30.55 1.52
CA SER A 32 30.95 30.04 1.80
C SER A 32 31.02 28.62 2.32
N ALA A 33 30.09 28.28 3.17
CA ALA A 33 29.97 26.89 3.70
C ALA A 33 28.53 26.43 3.70
N ILE A 34 28.34 25.15 3.52
CA ILE A 34 27.07 24.46 3.72
C ILE A 34 27.28 23.39 4.80
N ILE A 35 26.46 23.45 5.82
CA ILE A 35 26.43 22.49 6.91
C ILE A 35 25.14 21.69 6.79
N THR A 36 25.25 20.39 6.54
CA THR A 36 24.17 19.41 6.65
C THR A 36 24.23 18.74 8.02
N ASN A 37 23.33 17.81 8.30
CA ASN A 37 23.36 17.07 9.57
C ASN A 37 24.66 16.25 9.73
N ASP A 38 25.20 15.73 8.63
CA ASP A 38 26.29 14.76 8.65
C ASP A 38 27.62 15.32 8.09
N ASN A 39 27.58 16.43 7.33
CA ASN A 39 28.74 16.94 6.61
C ASN A 39 28.84 18.47 6.60
N VAL A 40 30.07 18.95 6.47
CA VAL A 40 30.40 20.36 6.28
C VAL A 40 31.16 20.51 4.97
N PHE A 41 30.66 21.34 4.06
CA PHE A 41 31.28 21.65 2.79
C PHE A 41 31.68 23.13 2.78
N ILE A 42 32.95 23.42 2.50
CA ILE A 42 33.49 24.78 2.52
C ILE A 42 34.15 25.08 1.19
N SER A 43 33.93 26.27 0.67
CA SER A 43 34.68 26.83 -0.45
C SER A 43 35.21 28.22 -0.08
N THR A 44 36.43 28.54 -0.50
CA THR A 44 37.10 29.82 -0.23
C THR A 44 37.69 30.39 -1.50
N ASN A 45 37.59 31.71 -1.69
CA ASN A 45 38.24 32.45 -2.76
C ASN A 45 39.67 32.90 -2.39
N TYR A 46 40.10 32.64 -1.14
CA TYR A 46 41.43 33.01 -0.70
C TYR A 46 42.47 31.98 -1.20
N LYS A 47 43.51 32.44 -1.88
CA LYS A 47 44.62 31.60 -2.40
C LYS A 47 45.52 31.09 -1.26
N ASN A 48 45.00 30.39 -0.29
CA ASN A 48 45.82 29.72 0.72
C ASN A 48 45.66 28.18 0.57
N PRO A 49 46.66 27.46 0.05
CA PRO A 49 46.49 26.06 -0.39
C PRO A 49 46.45 25.06 0.76
N ARG A 50 46.29 25.45 2.02
CA ARG A 50 46.45 24.54 3.16
C ARG A 50 45.19 24.01 3.82
N ASN A 51 44.00 24.35 3.37
CA ASN A 51 42.76 23.85 4.02
C ASN A 51 41.76 23.31 3.03
N GLN A 52 42.12 22.23 2.33
CA GLN A 52 41.15 21.20 1.90
C GLN A 52 41.21 20.08 2.93
N SER A 53 40.69 20.28 4.10
CA SER A 53 40.47 19.19 5.05
C SER A 53 39.01 18.75 5.00
N GLN A 54 38.78 17.59 4.40
CA GLN A 54 37.73 16.70 4.83
C GLN A 54 38.09 16.26 6.25
N GLY A 55 37.83 17.12 7.24
CA GLY A 55 37.88 16.76 8.64
C GLY A 55 36.53 16.17 9.06
N ASP A 56 36.52 15.31 10.06
CA ASP A 56 35.31 14.78 10.69
C ASP A 56 34.32 15.93 10.91
N ALA A 57 33.06 15.70 10.46
CA ALA A 57 32.02 16.72 10.47
C ALA A 57 31.83 17.36 11.84
N GLU A 58 31.96 16.59 12.93
CA GLU A 58 31.86 17.08 14.31
C GLU A 58 32.96 18.05 14.68
N THR A 59 34.22 17.77 14.30
CA THR A 59 35.36 18.68 14.60
C THR A 59 35.28 19.97 13.81
N SER A 60 34.85 19.92 12.55
CA SER A 60 34.65 21.06 11.68
C SER A 60 33.46 21.92 12.12
N ILE A 61 32.36 21.31 12.55
CA ILE A 61 31.18 22.00 13.12
C ILE A 61 31.58 22.72 14.44
N LEU A 62 32.33 22.06 15.31
CA LEU A 62 32.79 22.63 16.59
C LEU A 62 33.74 23.83 16.38
N LEU A 63 34.67 23.74 15.42
CA LEU A 63 35.56 24.80 15.04
C LEU A 63 34.80 26.00 14.43
N LEU A 64 33.87 25.73 13.53
CA LEU A 64 32.99 26.77 12.96
C LEU A 64 32.12 27.40 14.04
N GLN A 65 31.52 26.64 14.93
CA GLN A 65 30.68 27.16 16.02
C GLN A 65 31.48 28.03 17.00
N LYS A 66 32.78 27.77 17.21
CA LYS A 66 33.66 28.61 18.06
C LYS A 66 34.14 29.89 17.35
N THR A 67 34.33 29.84 16.04
CA THR A 67 34.83 31.01 15.26
C THR A 67 33.69 31.87 14.69
N LEU A 68 32.52 31.35 14.43
CA LEU A 68 31.38 32.05 13.86
C LEU A 68 30.86 33.25 14.72
N PRO A 69 30.79 33.15 16.08
CA PRO A 69 30.30 34.28 16.89
C PRO A 69 31.19 35.53 16.87
N SER A 70 32.45 35.37 16.44
CA SER A 70 33.40 36.47 16.39
C SER A 70 33.50 37.17 15.02
N MET A 71 32.69 36.77 14.04
CA MET A 71 32.65 37.35 12.70
C MET A 71 31.51 38.37 12.57
N PRO A 72 31.78 39.67 12.50
CA PRO A 72 30.75 40.71 12.64
C PRO A 72 29.77 40.82 11.46
N HIS A 73 29.98 40.18 10.33
CA HIS A 73 29.10 40.28 9.14
C HIS A 73 28.84 38.94 8.48
N LEU A 74 28.59 37.90 9.31
CA LEU A 74 28.23 36.56 8.84
C LEU A 74 26.74 36.49 8.47
N LEU A 75 26.44 36.15 7.23
CA LEU A 75 25.09 35.74 6.85
C LEU A 75 24.90 34.25 7.11
N GLN A 76 23.87 33.92 7.83
CA GLN A 76 23.39 32.54 8.01
C GLN A 76 22.00 32.41 7.43
N LEU A 77 21.81 31.45 6.50
CA LEU A 77 20.53 31.04 5.98
C LEU A 77 20.27 29.60 6.44
N ARG A 78 19.10 29.38 6.97
CA ARG A 78 18.64 28.05 7.39
C ARG A 78 17.59 27.54 6.41
N ILE A 79 17.80 26.37 5.88
CA ILE A 79 16.91 25.71 4.92
C ILE A 79 16.17 24.60 5.65
N GLU A 80 14.85 24.75 5.74
CA GLU A 80 13.97 23.84 6.48
C GLU A 80 13.29 22.85 5.54
N GLY A 81 13.28 21.57 5.91
CA GLY A 81 12.41 20.56 5.32
C GLY A 81 11.13 20.39 6.15
N LYS A 82 10.24 19.49 5.74
CA LYS A 82 8.97 19.24 6.43
C LYS A 82 9.12 18.86 7.92
N THR A 83 10.19 18.14 8.26
CA THR A 83 10.39 17.59 9.61
C THR A 83 11.70 18.02 10.28
N LYS A 84 12.68 18.50 9.51
CA LYS A 84 14.02 18.85 10.03
C LYS A 84 14.72 19.90 9.16
N THR A 85 15.72 20.56 9.71
CA THR A 85 16.63 21.40 8.95
C THR A 85 17.39 20.57 7.93
N ILE A 86 17.36 20.98 6.66
CA ILE A 86 18.07 20.30 5.56
C ILE A 86 19.54 20.68 5.60
N CYS A 87 19.81 22.00 5.57
CA CYS A 87 21.15 22.52 5.64
C CYS A 87 21.17 23.98 6.12
N ARG A 88 22.35 24.49 6.41
CA ARG A 88 22.60 25.90 6.69
C ARG A 88 23.66 26.42 5.74
N ILE A 89 23.41 27.56 5.12
CA ILE A 89 24.35 28.26 4.25
C ILE A 89 24.96 29.40 5.06
N PHE A 90 26.27 29.51 5.03
CA PHE A 90 27.03 30.59 5.64
C PHE A 90 27.84 31.33 4.58
N ALA A 91 27.88 32.64 4.62
CA ALA A 91 28.69 33.43 3.73
C ALA A 91 29.21 34.67 4.45
N SER A 92 30.46 35.08 4.16
CA SER A 92 31.10 36.23 4.76
C SER A 92 31.94 37.03 3.77
N ASN A 93 32.00 38.36 3.97
CA ASN A 93 32.81 39.28 3.19
C ASN A 93 34.21 39.49 3.86
N PRO A 94 35.29 39.68 3.09
CA PRO A 94 36.66 39.90 3.62
C PRO A 94 36.83 41.19 4.41
N THR A 95 36.09 42.18 4.06
CA THR A 95 36.10 43.48 4.74
C THR A 95 34.97 43.51 5.77
N ASP A 96 35.18 44.21 6.86
CA ASP A 96 34.17 44.37 7.94
C ASP A 96 32.90 45.11 7.47
N THR A 97 32.54 44.87 6.19
CA THR A 97 31.38 45.43 5.53
C THR A 97 30.26 44.39 5.41
N PRO A 98 29.02 44.79 5.67
CA PRO A 98 27.89 43.88 5.50
C PRO A 98 27.74 43.49 4.04
N LEU A 99 27.20 42.27 3.81
CA LEU A 99 26.83 41.78 2.49
C LEU A 99 25.82 42.73 1.82
N SER A 100 26.04 43.01 0.54
CA SER A 100 25.14 43.86 -0.24
C SER A 100 23.74 43.30 -0.33
N LYS A 101 22.74 44.08 -0.70
CA LYS A 101 21.38 43.64 -0.92
C LYS A 101 21.32 42.57 -2.00
N THR A 102 22.08 42.76 -3.09
CA THR A 102 22.16 41.83 -4.22
C THR A 102 22.75 40.47 -3.79
N ASP A 103 23.79 40.45 -2.93
CA ASP A 103 24.37 39.21 -2.43
C ASP A 103 23.39 38.41 -1.58
N LYS A 104 22.65 39.10 -0.71
CA LYS A 104 21.61 38.51 0.10
C LYS A 104 20.48 37.92 -0.74
N GLU A 105 20.06 38.65 -1.79
CA GLU A 105 19.03 38.16 -2.74
C GLU A 105 19.53 36.95 -3.49
N PHE A 106 20.78 36.91 -3.95
CA PHE A 106 21.37 35.73 -4.59
C PHE A 106 21.42 34.50 -3.67
N LEU A 107 21.87 34.69 -2.43
CA LEU A 107 21.94 33.60 -1.43
C LEU A 107 20.56 33.10 -1.04
N ASN A 108 19.57 33.97 -0.89
CA ASN A 108 18.19 33.60 -0.64
C ASN A 108 17.60 32.82 -1.84
N GLY A 109 17.90 33.26 -3.07
CA GLY A 109 17.50 32.54 -4.28
C GLY A 109 18.11 31.12 -4.34
N THR A 110 19.39 31.00 -3.98
CA THR A 110 20.08 29.71 -3.90
C THR A 110 19.43 28.80 -2.84
N ALA A 111 19.14 29.35 -1.65
CA ALA A 111 18.46 28.60 -0.60
C ALA A 111 17.09 28.07 -1.07
N ARG A 112 16.32 28.94 -1.76
CA ARG A 112 15.01 28.57 -2.29
C ARG A 112 15.07 27.46 -3.35
N ILE A 113 16.09 27.48 -4.20
CA ILE A 113 16.33 26.41 -5.18
C ILE A 113 16.62 25.08 -4.47
N ILE A 114 17.44 25.10 -3.42
CA ILE A 114 17.76 23.90 -2.63
C ILE A 114 16.49 23.33 -1.97
N GLU A 115 15.65 24.18 -1.39
CA GLU A 115 14.35 23.76 -0.82
C GLU A 115 13.48 23.06 -1.86
N LEU A 116 13.30 23.68 -3.03
CA LEU A 116 12.47 23.14 -4.11
C LEU A 116 12.98 21.80 -4.62
N ILE A 117 14.30 21.67 -4.80
CA ILE A 117 14.89 20.40 -5.26
C ILE A 117 14.67 19.31 -4.20
N HIS A 118 14.90 19.61 -2.93
CA HIS A 118 14.71 18.65 -1.86
C HIS A 118 13.24 18.20 -1.73
N GLU A 119 12.31 19.17 -1.81
CA GLU A 119 10.87 18.86 -1.80
C GLU A 119 10.48 17.95 -2.98
N HIS A 120 11.02 18.24 -4.16
CA HIS A 120 10.79 17.41 -5.34
C HIS A 120 11.34 15.97 -5.18
N GLU A 121 12.52 15.81 -4.59
CA GLU A 121 13.11 14.50 -4.30
C GLU A 121 12.31 13.70 -3.27
N GLU A 122 11.82 14.36 -2.21
CA GLU A 122 10.95 13.71 -1.23
C GLU A 122 9.65 13.21 -1.88
N LEU A 123 9.00 14.05 -2.70
CA LEU A 123 7.79 13.67 -3.44
C LEU A 123 8.04 12.50 -4.40
N LYS A 124 9.17 12.51 -5.10
CA LYS A 124 9.57 11.42 -6.00
C LYS A 124 9.76 10.10 -5.23
N LYS A 125 10.42 10.17 -4.07
CA LYS A 125 10.64 9.00 -3.20
C LYS A 125 9.33 8.46 -2.63
N GLU A 126 8.44 9.34 -2.17
CA GLU A 126 7.11 8.96 -1.69
C GLU A 126 6.30 8.26 -2.77
N LYS A 127 6.30 8.80 -4.01
CA LYS A 127 5.63 8.20 -5.16
C LYS A 127 6.18 6.80 -5.49
N LEU A 128 7.50 6.61 -5.44
CA LEU A 128 8.12 5.30 -5.66
C LEU A 128 7.71 4.29 -4.59
N LEU A 129 7.70 4.70 -3.32
CA LEU A 129 7.26 3.83 -2.22
C LEU A 129 5.79 3.43 -2.34
N LEU A 130 4.93 4.36 -2.78
CA LEU A 130 3.52 4.07 -3.07
C LEU A 130 3.38 3.07 -4.21
N GLN A 131 4.11 3.25 -5.31
CA GLN A 131 4.10 2.30 -6.43
C GLN A 131 4.61 0.90 -6.02
N GLU A 132 5.68 0.82 -5.24
CA GLU A 132 6.15 -0.46 -4.71
C GLU A 132 5.13 -1.12 -3.78
N ALA A 133 4.47 -0.35 -2.94
CA ALA A 133 3.41 -0.85 -2.06
C ALA A 133 2.21 -1.36 -2.86
N GLU A 134 1.82 -0.66 -3.92
CA GLU A 134 0.76 -1.06 -4.84
C GLU A 134 1.12 -2.37 -5.57
N ILE A 135 2.34 -2.48 -6.12
CA ILE A 135 2.83 -3.71 -6.76
C ILE A 135 2.82 -4.88 -5.76
N ARG A 136 3.29 -4.67 -4.53
CA ARG A 136 3.27 -5.70 -3.49
C ARG A 136 1.84 -6.11 -3.11
N ALA A 137 0.92 -5.14 -3.06
CA ALA A 137 -0.49 -5.43 -2.79
C ALA A 137 -1.13 -6.24 -3.92
N LEU A 138 -0.85 -5.90 -5.18
CA LEU A 138 -1.29 -6.66 -6.36
C LEU A 138 -0.71 -8.09 -6.37
N GLN A 139 0.58 -8.23 -6.08
CA GLN A 139 1.22 -9.56 -5.97
C GLN A 139 0.66 -10.40 -4.82
N ALA A 140 0.27 -9.77 -3.71
CA ALA A 140 -0.32 -10.47 -2.57
C ALA A 140 -1.75 -10.96 -2.84
N GLN A 141 -2.44 -10.40 -3.85
CA GLN A 141 -3.75 -10.89 -4.29
C GLN A 141 -3.66 -12.25 -4.98
N ILE A 142 -2.51 -12.61 -5.54
CA ILE A 142 -2.26 -13.93 -6.10
C ILE A 142 -1.73 -14.82 -4.96
N ASN A 143 -2.48 -15.84 -4.57
CA ASN A 143 -1.99 -16.85 -3.65
C ASN A 143 -0.98 -17.77 -4.38
N PRO A 144 0.37 -17.62 -4.15
CA PRO A 144 1.35 -18.40 -4.91
C PRO A 144 1.21 -19.90 -4.67
N HIS A 145 0.84 -20.30 -3.46
CA HIS A 145 0.65 -21.71 -3.11
C HIS A 145 -0.55 -22.33 -3.84
N PHE A 146 -1.65 -21.59 -4.00
CA PHE A 146 -2.78 -22.03 -4.83
C PHE A 146 -2.35 -22.22 -6.29
N LEU A 147 -1.62 -21.23 -6.87
CA LEU A 147 -1.16 -21.32 -8.24
C LEU A 147 -0.26 -22.53 -8.48
N TYR A 148 0.77 -22.75 -7.64
CA TYR A 148 1.66 -23.90 -7.76
C TYR A 148 0.90 -25.22 -7.66
N ASN A 149 -0.03 -25.35 -6.72
CA ASN A 149 -0.81 -26.57 -6.54
C ASN A 149 -1.74 -26.85 -7.73
N THR A 150 -2.39 -25.80 -8.25
CA THR A 150 -3.25 -25.89 -9.42
C THR A 150 -2.47 -26.32 -10.67
N LEU A 151 -1.29 -25.71 -10.93
CA LEU A 151 -0.44 -26.09 -12.04
C LEU A 151 0.06 -27.54 -11.93
N ASN A 152 0.42 -28.00 -10.74
CA ASN A 152 0.79 -29.40 -10.52
C ASN A 152 -0.39 -30.35 -10.78
N THR A 153 -1.59 -29.99 -10.35
CA THR A 153 -2.81 -30.77 -10.62
C THR A 153 -3.10 -30.83 -12.12
N ILE A 154 -3.01 -29.70 -12.83
CA ILE A 154 -3.17 -29.66 -14.28
C ILE A 154 -2.14 -30.55 -14.97
N ASN A 155 -0.86 -30.45 -14.56
CA ASN A 155 0.21 -31.27 -15.14
C ASN A 155 -0.01 -32.79 -14.93
N PHE A 156 -0.60 -33.20 -13.80
CA PHE A 156 -1.02 -34.57 -13.58
C PHE A 156 -2.10 -34.99 -14.60
N TYR A 157 -3.13 -34.16 -14.79
CA TYR A 157 -4.22 -34.48 -15.73
C TYR A 157 -3.82 -34.38 -17.20
N VAL A 158 -2.79 -33.64 -17.57
CA VAL A 158 -2.28 -33.64 -18.96
C VAL A 158 -1.97 -35.02 -19.50
N ARG A 159 -1.51 -35.94 -18.60
CA ARG A 159 -1.17 -37.31 -18.97
C ARG A 159 -2.33 -38.32 -18.72
N SER A 160 -3.12 -38.10 -17.70
CA SER A 160 -4.18 -39.06 -17.28
C SER A 160 -5.53 -38.76 -17.91
N ASP A 161 -5.90 -37.48 -18.07
CA ASP A 161 -7.15 -37.03 -18.69
C ASP A 161 -6.97 -35.62 -19.28
N PRO A 162 -6.57 -35.53 -20.58
CA PRO A 162 -6.32 -34.21 -21.22
C PRO A 162 -7.55 -33.31 -21.32
N ASP A 163 -8.76 -33.85 -21.28
CA ASP A 163 -10.00 -33.06 -21.33
C ASP A 163 -10.23 -32.32 -20.01
N ILE A 164 -10.01 -33.02 -18.88
CA ILE A 164 -9.99 -32.36 -17.56
C ILE A 164 -8.90 -31.29 -17.51
N ALA A 165 -7.69 -31.59 -17.99
CA ALA A 165 -6.61 -30.60 -17.99
C ALA A 165 -6.98 -29.33 -18.77
N ARG A 166 -7.63 -29.45 -19.95
CA ARG A 166 -8.10 -28.30 -20.73
C ARG A 166 -9.15 -27.47 -19.97
N ASN A 167 -10.08 -28.12 -19.31
CA ASN A 167 -11.11 -27.45 -18.52
C ASN A 167 -10.50 -26.71 -17.32
N LEU A 168 -9.54 -27.32 -16.62
CA LEU A 168 -8.83 -26.70 -15.51
C LEU A 168 -8.02 -25.48 -15.97
N LEU A 169 -7.36 -25.54 -17.13
CA LEU A 169 -6.66 -24.38 -17.71
C LEU A 169 -7.63 -23.24 -18.03
N LYS A 170 -8.83 -23.55 -18.53
CA LYS A 170 -9.87 -22.55 -18.77
C LYS A 170 -10.31 -21.90 -17.45
N TYR A 171 -10.65 -22.69 -16.43
CA TYR A 171 -11.04 -22.17 -15.11
C TYR A 171 -9.92 -21.31 -14.49
N LEU A 172 -8.67 -21.74 -14.60
CA LEU A 172 -7.53 -20.98 -14.10
C LEU A 172 -7.39 -19.61 -14.82
N SER A 173 -7.54 -19.62 -16.14
CA SER A 173 -7.50 -18.38 -16.95
C SER A 173 -8.63 -17.42 -16.59
N ASP A 174 -9.86 -17.92 -16.45
CA ASP A 174 -11.03 -17.12 -16.10
C ASP A 174 -10.91 -16.55 -14.67
N TYR A 175 -10.49 -17.39 -13.71
CA TYR A 175 -10.21 -16.97 -12.33
C TYR A 175 -9.22 -15.81 -12.25
N PHE A 176 -8.07 -15.90 -12.94
CA PHE A 176 -7.08 -14.81 -12.94
C PHE A 176 -7.54 -13.57 -13.68
N ARG A 177 -8.26 -13.73 -14.79
CA ARG A 177 -8.80 -12.59 -15.53
C ARG A 177 -9.70 -11.72 -14.67
N HIS A 178 -10.56 -12.31 -13.86
CA HIS A 178 -11.49 -11.58 -13.01
C HIS A 178 -10.79 -11.05 -11.73
N THR A 179 -9.91 -11.83 -11.13
CA THR A 179 -9.16 -11.41 -9.93
C THR A 179 -8.23 -10.23 -10.20
N LEU A 180 -7.64 -10.13 -11.42
CA LEU A 180 -6.70 -9.07 -11.79
C LEU A 180 -7.38 -7.84 -12.43
N ASN A 181 -8.65 -7.96 -12.85
CA ASN A 181 -9.41 -6.82 -13.34
C ASN A 181 -9.88 -5.94 -12.17
N ASN A 182 -9.75 -4.64 -12.37
CA ASN A 182 -9.86 -3.57 -11.39
C ASN A 182 -11.10 -3.66 -10.48
N PRO A 183 -10.95 -3.70 -9.16
CA PRO A 183 -12.01 -3.97 -8.18
C PRO A 183 -12.93 -2.78 -7.86
N SER A 184 -12.93 -1.71 -8.65
CA SER A 184 -13.63 -0.45 -8.32
C SER A 184 -15.08 -0.36 -8.77
N LYS A 185 -15.62 -1.36 -9.47
CA LYS A 185 -17.02 -1.38 -9.95
C LYS A 185 -17.80 -2.47 -9.25
N MET A 186 -19.09 -2.20 -8.96
CA MET A 186 -20.06 -3.22 -8.57
C MET A 186 -20.20 -4.25 -9.71
N ILE A 187 -20.25 -5.52 -9.37
CA ILE A 187 -20.43 -6.64 -10.32
C ILE A 187 -21.74 -7.36 -10.06
N LEU A 188 -22.24 -8.10 -11.04
CA LEU A 188 -23.39 -8.95 -10.83
C LEU A 188 -23.04 -10.12 -9.90
N LEU A 189 -23.99 -10.51 -9.05
CA LEU A 189 -23.81 -11.68 -8.20
C LEU A 189 -23.50 -12.94 -9.02
N SER A 190 -24.02 -13.03 -10.27
CA SER A 190 -23.69 -14.14 -11.19
C SER A 190 -22.22 -14.18 -11.58
N GLU A 191 -21.54 -13.03 -11.68
CA GLU A 191 -20.11 -12.96 -12.00
C GLU A 191 -19.29 -13.47 -10.82
N GLU A 192 -19.58 -13.00 -9.60
CA GLU A 192 -18.91 -13.49 -8.37
C GLU A 192 -19.14 -15.02 -8.17
N ILE A 193 -20.35 -15.52 -8.43
CA ILE A 193 -20.64 -16.95 -8.35
C ILE A 193 -19.87 -17.74 -9.41
N TYR A 194 -19.67 -17.19 -10.61
CA TYR A 194 -18.84 -17.81 -11.62
C TYR A 194 -17.38 -17.92 -11.18
N ASP A 195 -16.84 -16.86 -10.59
CA ASP A 195 -15.47 -16.83 -10.07
C ASP A 195 -15.26 -17.86 -8.95
N ILE A 196 -16.23 -17.94 -8.03
CA ILE A 196 -16.27 -18.99 -7.00
C ILE A 196 -16.31 -20.36 -7.63
N THR A 197 -17.09 -20.55 -8.69
CA THR A 197 -17.18 -21.84 -9.38
C THR A 197 -15.83 -22.21 -10.01
N CYS A 198 -15.16 -21.27 -10.68
CA CYS A 198 -13.81 -21.48 -11.22
C CYS A 198 -12.83 -21.94 -10.12
N TYR A 199 -12.80 -21.20 -8.99
CA TYR A 199 -11.95 -21.55 -7.84
C TYR A 199 -12.26 -22.95 -7.28
N VAL A 200 -13.55 -23.26 -7.07
CA VAL A 200 -13.99 -24.52 -6.50
C VAL A 200 -13.66 -25.70 -7.42
N GLU A 201 -13.83 -25.57 -8.74
CA GLU A 201 -13.49 -26.66 -9.69
C GLU A 201 -11.97 -26.92 -9.71
N LEU A 202 -11.14 -25.89 -9.57
CA LEU A 202 -9.70 -26.06 -9.42
C LEU A 202 -9.32 -26.79 -8.12
N GLU A 203 -9.94 -26.44 -7.00
CA GLU A 203 -9.73 -27.14 -5.73
C GLU A 203 -10.34 -28.57 -5.73
N ARG A 204 -11.50 -28.77 -6.37
CA ARG A 204 -12.12 -30.09 -6.52
C ARG A 204 -11.23 -31.05 -7.28
N ALA A 205 -10.60 -30.63 -8.36
CA ALA A 205 -9.64 -31.45 -9.12
C ALA A 205 -8.48 -31.95 -8.25
N ARG A 206 -8.13 -31.20 -7.19
CA ARG A 206 -7.07 -31.55 -6.24
C ARG A 206 -7.56 -32.46 -5.11
N PHE A 207 -8.77 -32.21 -4.60
CA PHE A 207 -9.30 -32.89 -3.40
C PHE A 207 -10.40 -33.90 -3.67
N SER A 208 -10.76 -34.08 -4.96
CA SER A 208 -11.76 -35.07 -5.43
C SER A 208 -13.10 -34.95 -4.67
N ASP A 209 -13.67 -36.05 -4.25
CA ASP A 209 -14.99 -36.13 -3.63
C ASP A 209 -15.09 -35.51 -2.22
N ARG A 210 -13.96 -35.07 -1.68
CA ARG A 210 -13.93 -34.43 -0.34
C ARG A 210 -14.52 -33.00 -0.33
N LEU A 211 -14.72 -32.37 -1.50
CA LEU A 211 -15.24 -31.01 -1.62
C LEU A 211 -16.53 -31.02 -2.46
N GLN A 212 -17.65 -30.73 -1.82
CA GLN A 212 -18.93 -30.51 -2.47
C GLN A 212 -19.40 -29.09 -2.30
N ILE A 213 -20.01 -28.53 -3.35
CA ILE A 213 -20.61 -27.17 -3.28
C ILE A 213 -22.06 -27.26 -3.81
N GLU A 214 -22.95 -26.48 -3.18
CA GLU A 214 -24.35 -26.33 -3.58
C GLU A 214 -24.69 -24.83 -3.59
N TYR A 215 -25.29 -24.35 -4.68
CA TYR A 215 -25.81 -23.01 -4.82
C TYR A 215 -27.32 -22.99 -4.61
N ARG A 216 -27.78 -22.25 -3.58
CA ARG A 216 -29.18 -22.04 -3.24
C ARG A 216 -29.59 -20.59 -3.51
N ILE A 217 -29.34 -20.12 -4.72
CA ILE A 217 -29.65 -18.78 -5.19
C ILE A 217 -30.42 -18.89 -6.49
N PRO A 218 -31.62 -18.30 -6.58
CA PRO A 218 -32.39 -18.30 -7.83
C PRO A 218 -31.61 -17.56 -8.92
N LEU A 219 -31.55 -18.16 -10.12
CA LEU A 219 -30.79 -17.62 -11.26
C LEU A 219 -31.20 -16.19 -11.62
N GLU A 220 -32.48 -15.87 -11.53
CA GLU A 220 -33.02 -14.52 -11.77
C GLU A 220 -32.45 -13.49 -10.80
N LYS A 221 -32.20 -13.87 -9.55
CA LYS A 221 -31.63 -13.01 -8.52
C LYS A 221 -30.12 -12.83 -8.74
N MET A 222 -29.42 -13.88 -9.15
CA MET A 222 -27.99 -13.77 -9.48
C MET A 222 -27.72 -12.74 -10.56
N LYS A 223 -28.61 -12.59 -11.55
CA LYS A 223 -28.48 -11.67 -12.68
C LYS A 223 -28.96 -10.22 -12.38
N LYS A 224 -29.54 -9.96 -11.22
CA LYS A 224 -30.08 -8.64 -10.86
C LYS A 224 -29.34 -7.98 -9.70
N ILE A 225 -28.81 -8.77 -8.78
CA ILE A 225 -28.15 -8.26 -7.58
C ILE A 225 -26.73 -7.82 -7.93
N GLN A 226 -26.41 -6.58 -7.63
CA GLN A 226 -25.05 -6.05 -7.73
C GLN A 226 -24.36 -6.07 -6.37
N ILE A 227 -23.11 -6.50 -6.34
CA ILE A 227 -22.28 -6.57 -5.14
C ILE A 227 -20.86 -6.07 -5.43
N PRO A 228 -20.11 -5.63 -4.43
CA PRO A 228 -18.68 -5.40 -4.58
C PRO A 228 -17.96 -6.71 -4.96
N PRO A 229 -16.97 -6.67 -5.85
CA PRO A 229 -16.19 -7.87 -6.21
C PRO A 229 -15.42 -8.40 -5.00
N LEU A 230 -15.13 -9.70 -5.01
CA LEU A 230 -14.40 -10.40 -3.93
C LEU A 230 -15.09 -10.28 -2.56
N LEU A 231 -16.41 -10.35 -2.54
CA LEU A 231 -17.23 -10.28 -1.33
C LEU A 231 -17.50 -11.67 -0.75
N LEU A 232 -17.88 -12.63 -1.61
CA LEU A 232 -18.21 -14.00 -1.22
C LEU A 232 -17.02 -14.96 -1.39
N GLN A 233 -16.15 -14.72 -2.35
CA GLN A 233 -15.01 -15.56 -2.64
C GLN A 233 -14.13 -15.80 -1.40
N PRO A 234 -13.71 -14.80 -0.60
CA PRO A 234 -12.93 -15.03 0.62
C PRO A 234 -13.66 -15.87 1.67
N LEU A 235 -15.01 -15.82 1.69
CA LEU A 235 -15.82 -16.63 2.59
C LEU A 235 -15.78 -18.12 2.18
N VAL A 236 -15.87 -18.39 0.87
CA VAL A 236 -15.77 -19.75 0.32
C VAL A 236 -14.35 -20.30 0.47
N GLU A 237 -13.32 -19.51 0.20
CA GLU A 237 -11.92 -19.89 0.43
C GLU A 237 -11.67 -20.29 1.90
N ASN A 238 -12.17 -19.50 2.84
CA ASN A 238 -12.08 -19.82 4.27
C ASN A 238 -12.83 -21.11 4.62
N ALA A 239 -14.03 -21.31 4.08
CA ALA A 239 -14.81 -22.53 4.29
C ALA A 239 -14.05 -23.76 3.78
N ILE A 240 -13.39 -23.68 2.62
CA ILE A 240 -12.58 -24.77 2.07
C ILE A 240 -11.35 -25.00 2.96
N ILE A 241 -10.48 -23.99 3.10
CA ILE A 241 -9.15 -24.15 3.70
C ILE A 241 -9.23 -24.42 5.21
N HIS A 242 -10.09 -23.69 5.91
CA HIS A 242 -10.16 -23.74 7.37
C HIS A 242 -11.29 -24.63 7.91
N GLY A 243 -12.31 -24.90 7.09
CA GLY A 243 -13.43 -25.75 7.44
C GLY A 243 -13.27 -27.18 6.91
N ILE A 244 -13.46 -27.35 5.60
CA ILE A 244 -13.62 -28.65 4.95
C ILE A 244 -12.30 -29.44 4.91
N LEU A 245 -11.20 -28.82 4.47
CA LEU A 245 -9.94 -29.54 4.27
C LEU A 245 -9.29 -30.03 5.56
N LYS A 246 -9.66 -29.46 6.72
CA LYS A 246 -9.22 -29.93 8.03
C LYS A 246 -9.98 -31.16 8.51
N LYS A 247 -11.03 -31.58 7.81
CA LYS A 247 -11.87 -32.72 8.09
C LYS A 247 -11.49 -33.88 7.15
N PRO A 248 -11.01 -35.03 7.63
CA PRO A 248 -10.56 -36.12 6.76
C PRO A 248 -11.61 -36.59 5.76
N GLU A 249 -12.88 -36.67 6.18
CA GLU A 249 -14.02 -37.08 5.37
C GLU A 249 -14.50 -35.99 4.39
N GLY A 250 -13.91 -34.79 4.46
CA GLY A 250 -14.34 -33.66 3.65
C GLY A 250 -15.65 -33.06 4.12
N GLY A 251 -16.40 -32.46 3.20
CA GLY A 251 -17.67 -31.84 3.53
C GLY A 251 -18.29 -31.03 2.40
N LYS A 252 -19.34 -30.32 2.75
CA LYS A 252 -20.18 -29.57 1.82
C LYS A 252 -20.16 -28.08 2.18
N ILE A 253 -20.13 -27.26 1.13
CA ILE A 253 -20.36 -25.81 1.22
C ILE A 253 -21.70 -25.49 0.55
N ILE A 254 -22.46 -24.60 1.16
CA ILE A 254 -23.72 -24.09 0.63
C ILE A 254 -23.59 -22.59 0.52
N VAL A 255 -23.71 -22.05 -0.68
CA VAL A 255 -23.84 -20.61 -0.93
C VAL A 255 -25.29 -20.31 -1.21
N GLY A 256 -25.91 -19.46 -0.41
CA GLY A 256 -27.34 -19.23 -0.49
C GLY A 256 -27.74 -17.77 -0.30
N LEU A 257 -29.00 -17.48 -0.70
CA LEU A 257 -29.63 -16.18 -0.60
C LEU A 257 -30.98 -16.32 0.08
N HIS A 258 -31.20 -15.49 1.10
CA HIS A 258 -32.54 -15.22 1.66
C HIS A 258 -32.94 -13.79 1.30
N GLU A 259 -34.04 -13.63 0.63
CA GLU A 259 -34.62 -12.34 0.31
C GLU A 259 -35.57 -11.88 1.38
N HIS A 260 -35.38 -10.66 1.87
CA HIS A 260 -36.28 -9.94 2.76
C HIS A 260 -36.89 -8.72 2.04
N PRO A 261 -37.91 -8.08 2.57
CA PRO A 261 -38.52 -6.93 1.94
C PRO A 261 -37.52 -5.83 1.55
N HIS A 262 -36.60 -5.46 2.43
CA HIS A 262 -35.68 -4.32 2.29
C HIS A 262 -34.21 -4.71 2.13
N LEU A 263 -33.88 -6.01 2.21
CA LEU A 263 -32.49 -6.47 2.18
C LEU A 263 -32.34 -7.87 1.58
N TYR A 264 -31.11 -8.15 1.16
CA TYR A 264 -30.66 -9.50 0.83
C TYR A 264 -29.72 -10.01 1.93
N LYS A 265 -29.96 -11.23 2.38
CA LYS A 265 -29.04 -11.96 3.27
C LYS A 265 -28.37 -13.05 2.45
N ILE A 266 -27.09 -12.87 2.11
CA ILE A 266 -26.29 -13.87 1.40
C ILE A 266 -25.44 -14.61 2.42
N PHE A 267 -25.37 -15.93 2.32
CA PHE A 267 -24.64 -16.75 3.27
C PHE A 267 -23.77 -17.81 2.59
N VAL A 268 -22.67 -18.15 3.26
CA VAL A 268 -21.80 -19.28 2.99
C VAL A 268 -21.81 -20.17 4.23
N ALA A 269 -22.28 -21.40 4.08
CA ALA A 269 -22.32 -22.38 5.16
C ALA A 269 -21.42 -23.57 4.81
N ASP A 270 -20.60 -24.02 5.75
CA ASP A 270 -19.77 -25.22 5.61
C ASP A 270 -20.11 -26.28 6.68
N THR A 271 -19.85 -27.53 6.35
CA THR A 271 -19.96 -28.67 7.29
C THR A 271 -18.59 -29.09 7.84
N GLY A 272 -17.64 -28.16 7.89
CA GLY A 272 -16.28 -28.38 8.31
C GLY A 272 -16.10 -28.57 9.82
N VAL A 273 -14.88 -28.35 10.29
CA VAL A 273 -14.51 -28.52 11.71
C VAL A 273 -15.14 -27.48 12.64
N GLY A 274 -15.64 -26.36 12.10
CA GLY A 274 -16.17 -25.25 12.90
C GLY A 274 -15.09 -24.47 13.66
N ILE A 275 -15.51 -23.43 14.38
CA ILE A 275 -14.66 -22.51 15.12
C ILE A 275 -15.00 -22.59 16.59
N PRO A 276 -14.02 -22.78 17.48
CA PRO A 276 -14.22 -22.74 18.93
C PRO A 276 -14.73 -21.36 19.38
N GLN A 277 -15.61 -21.37 20.41
CA GLN A 277 -16.31 -20.18 20.87
C GLN A 277 -15.36 -19.10 21.42
N ASP A 278 -14.27 -19.50 22.06
CA ASP A 278 -13.22 -18.61 22.59
C ASP A 278 -12.45 -17.84 21.49
N LYS A 279 -12.45 -18.36 20.26
CA LYS A 279 -11.83 -17.74 19.09
C LYS A 279 -12.80 -16.87 18.30
N LEU A 280 -14.11 -17.19 18.34
CA LEU A 280 -15.12 -16.53 17.51
C LEU A 280 -15.19 -15.01 17.76
N GLY A 281 -15.20 -14.59 19.02
CA GLY A 281 -15.26 -13.16 19.41
C GLY A 281 -14.03 -12.33 18.99
N LYS A 282 -12.91 -12.99 18.67
CA LYS A 282 -11.64 -12.33 18.31
C LYS A 282 -11.38 -12.28 16.80
N LEU A 283 -12.20 -12.94 15.99
CA LEU A 283 -11.96 -13.08 14.55
C LEU A 283 -12.01 -11.76 13.79
N LEU A 284 -12.94 -10.87 14.14
CA LEU A 284 -13.14 -9.59 13.47
C LEU A 284 -12.38 -8.44 14.15
N THR A 285 -11.86 -8.62 15.35
CA THR A 285 -11.20 -7.55 16.14
C THR A 285 -9.68 -7.65 16.16
N SER A 286 -9.11 -8.81 15.84
CA SER A 286 -7.67 -9.07 15.95
C SER A 286 -6.95 -8.87 14.62
N HIS A 287 -6.29 -7.72 14.42
CA HIS A 287 -5.45 -7.39 13.27
C HIS A 287 -4.12 -8.17 13.22
N LYS A 288 -3.81 -9.00 14.21
CA LYS A 288 -2.50 -9.63 14.37
C LYS A 288 -2.34 -11.01 13.70
N ARG A 289 -3.38 -11.61 13.10
CA ARG A 289 -3.27 -12.94 12.46
C ARG A 289 -3.46 -12.84 10.96
N ARG A 290 -2.48 -13.29 10.20
CA ARG A 290 -2.53 -13.38 8.72
C ARG A 290 -3.73 -14.20 8.22
N ASP A 291 -4.20 -15.16 9.00
CA ASP A 291 -5.29 -16.08 8.62
C ASP A 291 -6.69 -15.42 8.58
N ASN A 292 -6.86 -14.22 9.15
CA ASN A 292 -8.17 -13.56 9.25
C ASN A 292 -8.31 -12.34 8.32
N ILE A 293 -7.29 -12.02 7.53
CA ILE A 293 -7.25 -10.82 6.68
C ILE A 293 -8.44 -10.79 5.71
N GLY A 294 -8.79 -11.93 5.11
CA GLY A 294 -9.91 -12.03 4.17
C GLY A 294 -11.26 -11.63 4.79
N LEU A 295 -11.59 -12.14 5.99
CA LEU A 295 -12.85 -11.83 6.67
C LEU A 295 -12.90 -10.36 7.14
N ILE A 296 -11.79 -9.84 7.63
CA ILE A 296 -11.68 -8.43 8.07
C ILE A 296 -11.87 -7.50 6.87
N ASN A 297 -11.23 -7.80 5.74
CA ASN A 297 -11.36 -7.00 4.52
C ASN A 297 -12.81 -7.00 4.00
N VAL A 298 -13.49 -8.16 3.98
CA VAL A 298 -14.92 -8.25 3.62
C VAL A 298 -15.76 -7.41 4.56
N HIS A 299 -15.54 -7.52 5.88
CA HIS A 299 -16.28 -6.76 6.89
C HIS A 299 -16.09 -5.23 6.71
N GLN A 300 -14.85 -4.76 6.55
CA GLN A 300 -14.55 -3.35 6.33
C GLN A 300 -15.14 -2.83 5.01
N ARG A 301 -15.07 -3.64 3.94
CA ARG A 301 -15.65 -3.29 2.65
C ARG A 301 -17.18 -3.15 2.72
N LEU A 302 -17.85 -4.04 3.43
CA LEU A 302 -19.30 -3.94 3.67
C LEU A 302 -19.66 -2.63 4.40
N LEU A 303 -18.94 -2.31 5.47
CA LEU A 303 -19.15 -1.08 6.23
C LEU A 303 -18.92 0.18 5.39
N SER A 304 -17.86 0.19 4.56
CA SER A 304 -17.51 1.36 3.73
C SER A 304 -18.51 1.63 2.60
N ILE A 305 -19.14 0.58 2.04
CA ILE A 305 -20.02 0.72 0.88
C ILE A 305 -21.49 0.84 1.32
N PHE A 306 -21.92 0.05 2.30
CA PHE A 306 -23.33 -0.06 2.69
C PHE A 306 -23.62 0.46 4.11
N GLY A 307 -22.61 0.97 4.82
CA GLY A 307 -22.74 1.54 6.17
C GLY A 307 -22.88 0.50 7.27
N GLU A 308 -23.13 1.00 8.50
CA GLU A 308 -23.13 0.22 9.76
C GLU A 308 -24.19 -0.91 9.81
N LYS A 309 -25.24 -0.83 9.01
CA LYS A 309 -26.30 -1.85 8.95
C LYS A 309 -25.85 -3.11 8.22
N SER A 310 -24.78 -3.01 7.40
CA SER A 310 -24.26 -4.09 6.57
C SER A 310 -23.00 -4.67 7.20
N ARG A 311 -23.17 -5.65 8.08
CA ARG A 311 -22.07 -6.31 8.81
C ARG A 311 -21.93 -7.76 8.40
N LEU A 312 -20.71 -8.28 8.52
CA LEU A 312 -20.43 -9.69 8.42
C LEU A 312 -20.77 -10.36 9.76
N HIS A 313 -21.55 -11.42 9.70
CA HIS A 313 -21.95 -12.21 10.87
C HIS A 313 -21.42 -13.62 10.76
N ILE A 314 -20.94 -14.20 11.86
CA ILE A 314 -20.38 -15.55 11.91
C ILE A 314 -21.10 -16.34 13.00
N ILE A 315 -21.64 -17.50 12.62
CA ILE A 315 -22.22 -18.48 13.53
C ILE A 315 -21.45 -19.77 13.34
N SER A 316 -20.84 -20.30 14.38
CA SER A 316 -20.04 -21.53 14.27
C SER A 316 -20.17 -22.39 15.52
N ARG A 317 -20.06 -23.69 15.29
CA ARG A 317 -20.00 -24.69 16.37
C ARG A 317 -18.95 -25.74 16.01
N THR A 318 -18.01 -25.96 16.93
CA THR A 318 -16.96 -26.97 16.77
C THR A 318 -17.55 -28.35 16.39
N GLY A 319 -17.02 -28.96 15.34
CA GLY A 319 -17.46 -30.25 14.79
C GLY A 319 -18.75 -30.19 13.97
N LYS A 320 -19.43 -29.04 13.86
CA LYS A 320 -20.67 -28.88 13.09
C LYS A 320 -20.54 -27.99 11.85
N GLY A 321 -19.48 -27.17 11.79
CA GLY A 321 -19.22 -26.24 10.71
C GLY A 321 -19.47 -24.78 11.06
N THR A 322 -19.47 -23.93 10.04
CA THR A 322 -19.61 -22.48 10.17
C THR A 322 -20.61 -21.95 9.15
N VAL A 323 -21.36 -20.93 9.55
CA VAL A 323 -22.21 -20.12 8.67
C VAL A 323 -21.73 -18.68 8.78
N VAL A 324 -21.30 -18.12 7.66
CA VAL A 324 -20.97 -16.71 7.52
C VAL A 324 -22.04 -16.08 6.65
N TYR A 325 -22.65 -14.97 7.10
CA TYR A 325 -23.61 -14.26 6.28
C TYR A 325 -23.37 -12.75 6.29
N ILE A 326 -23.77 -12.14 5.20
CA ILE A 326 -23.69 -10.71 4.96
C ILE A 326 -25.10 -10.17 4.67
N ILE A 327 -25.32 -8.90 5.00
CA ILE A 327 -26.55 -8.18 4.77
C ILE A 327 -26.28 -7.09 3.75
N ILE A 328 -27.06 -7.06 2.66
CA ILE A 328 -26.96 -6.07 1.59
C ILE A 328 -28.33 -5.40 1.47
N PRO A 329 -28.43 -4.05 1.60
CA PRO A 329 -29.66 -3.32 1.37
C PRO A 329 -30.09 -3.46 -0.10
N LYS A 330 -31.39 -3.48 -0.36
CA LYS A 330 -31.93 -3.34 -1.72
C LYS A 330 -31.77 -1.89 -2.16
N GLU A 331 -31.37 -1.67 -3.43
CA GLU A 331 -31.29 -0.32 -4.00
C GLU A 331 -32.66 0.37 -3.91
N GLY A 332 -32.69 1.57 -3.34
CA GLY A 332 -33.88 2.40 -3.18
C GLY A 332 -34.07 3.03 -1.81
N GLU A 333 -33.34 2.62 -0.79
CA GLU A 333 -33.36 3.20 0.56
C GLU A 333 -32.01 3.76 0.99
N HIS A 334 -31.45 4.71 0.20
CA HIS A 334 -30.51 5.66 0.79
C HIS A 334 -31.32 6.56 1.73
N ASP A 335 -31.07 6.45 3.01
CA ASP A 335 -31.66 7.26 4.09
C ASP A 335 -31.64 8.76 3.70
N ASN A 336 -32.79 9.28 3.33
CA ASN A 336 -33.16 10.70 3.37
C ASN A 336 -33.35 11.14 4.84
N THR A 337 -32.45 10.80 5.74
CA THR A 337 -32.53 11.22 7.14
C THR A 337 -31.34 12.08 7.53
N ASP A 338 -31.03 13.10 6.70
CA ASP A 338 -30.23 14.24 7.15
C ASP A 338 -30.68 15.54 6.47
N ASN A 339 -31.98 15.88 6.64
CA ASN A 339 -32.45 17.25 6.37
C ASN A 339 -33.79 17.54 7.06
N THR A 340 -33.86 17.42 8.39
CA THR A 340 -34.84 18.15 9.20
C THR A 340 -34.32 18.31 10.62
N ALA A 341 -33.46 19.28 10.85
CA ALA A 341 -33.38 20.00 12.11
C ALA A 341 -32.91 21.42 11.79
N ASN A 342 -33.85 22.34 11.86
CA ASN A 342 -33.64 23.79 11.99
C ASN A 342 -32.66 24.13 13.11
#